data_49bca6e0aa989ac392f2428f6724078c
#
_entry.id   49bca6e0aa989ac392f2428f6724078c
#
_cell.length_a   1.000
_cell.length_b   1.000
_cell.length_c   1.000
_cell.angle_alpha   90.00
_cell.angle_beta   90.00
_cell.angle_gamma   90.00
#
_symmetry.space_group_name_H-M   'P 1'
#
loop_
_entity.id
_entity.type
_entity.pdbx_description
1 polymer ?
#
loop_
_entity_poly.entity_id
_entity_poly.type
_entity_poly.pdbx_seq_one_letter_code
_entity_poly.pdbx_strand_id
1 'polypeptide(L)'
;VVGRPPTLCAGCPHRGFFYEIGRRKNVMISGDIGCYTLGSAKPVNAMDSTVCMGASLSMGHGAQTVFNQAKSPVRVVSVLGDSTFFHSGMTSLLNVSYNKSNSVNVILDNRITGMTGHQENPGSGYTAMGESAYIVDLEQVARTFGFKHVRTVDPNDISQVRETLDEFLALDEPSVIITRWPCALKKFSKEDKAEFSAAYTDKYRVDADKCIGCKVCMRAGCPALSYDAAAGRAVVDRTQCLGCSVCAQICPKGAIVKEGE
;
A
#
# COMPACT_ATOMS: atom_id res chain seq x y z
N VAL A 1 -1.14 -16.33 27.65
CA VAL A 1 -1.75 -15.24 26.85
C VAL A 1 -1.49 -15.51 25.39
N VAL A 2 -2.54 -15.57 24.57
CA VAL A 2 -2.41 -15.74 23.14
C VAL A 2 -1.68 -14.53 22.56
N GLY A 3 -0.57 -14.75 21.86
CA GLY A 3 0.19 -13.69 21.20
C GLY A 3 -0.66 -12.97 20.15
N ARG A 4 -0.67 -11.64 20.20
CA ARG A 4 -1.35 -10.79 19.23
C ARG A 4 -0.31 -9.89 18.54
N PRO A 5 0.38 -10.40 17.52
CA PRO A 5 1.35 -9.59 16.80
C PRO A 5 0.67 -8.37 16.15
N PRO A 6 1.37 -7.25 16.02
CA PRO A 6 0.84 -6.07 15.34
C PRO A 6 0.54 -6.41 13.88
N THR A 7 -0.54 -5.83 13.34
CA THR A 7 -0.96 -6.00 11.95
C THR A 7 -1.48 -4.69 11.39
N LEU A 8 -1.58 -4.60 10.06
CA LEU A 8 -2.25 -3.47 9.40
C LEU A 8 -3.70 -3.35 9.88
N CYS A 9 -4.15 -2.14 10.13
CA CYS A 9 -5.51 -1.84 10.60
C CYS A 9 -6.59 -2.37 9.63
N ALA A 10 -7.80 -2.57 10.10
CA ALA A 10 -8.95 -2.75 9.22
C ALA A 10 -9.09 -1.50 8.31
N GLY A 11 -9.34 -1.70 7.02
CA GLY A 11 -9.42 -0.60 6.05
C GLY A 11 -8.09 0.08 5.72
N CYS A 12 -6.95 -0.43 6.22
CA CYS A 12 -5.64 0.16 5.91
C CYS A 12 -5.41 0.24 4.40
N PRO A 13 -5.09 1.42 3.83
CA PRO A 13 -4.93 1.61 2.39
C PRO A 13 -3.75 0.83 1.81
N HIS A 14 -2.74 0.50 2.60
CA HIS A 14 -1.59 -0.27 2.12
C HIS A 14 -1.91 -1.73 1.80
N ARG A 15 -3.04 -2.24 2.27
CA ARG A 15 -3.40 -3.67 2.22
C ARG A 15 -3.56 -4.21 0.80
N GLY A 16 -4.27 -3.48 -0.06
CA GLY A 16 -4.50 -3.93 -1.44
C GLY A 16 -3.21 -4.01 -2.24
N PHE A 17 -2.36 -2.99 -2.12
CA PHE A 17 -1.05 -3.00 -2.76
C PHE A 17 -0.18 -4.17 -2.27
N PHE A 18 -0.05 -4.37 -0.96
CA PHE A 18 0.75 -5.47 -0.43
C PHE A 18 0.19 -6.84 -0.76
N TYR A 19 -1.13 -6.98 -0.85
CA TYR A 19 -1.75 -8.22 -1.32
C TYR A 19 -1.32 -8.57 -2.76
N GLU A 20 -1.24 -7.59 -3.65
CA GLU A 20 -0.81 -7.81 -5.03
C GLU A 20 0.70 -8.01 -5.17
N ILE A 21 1.52 -7.17 -4.52
CA ILE A 21 2.98 -7.25 -4.69
C ILE A 21 3.58 -8.49 -4.00
N GLY A 22 3.09 -8.88 -2.83
CA GLY A 22 3.59 -10.04 -2.08
C GLY A 22 3.33 -11.39 -2.73
N ARG A 23 2.59 -11.42 -3.85
CA ARG A 23 2.29 -12.62 -4.63
C ARG A 23 3.12 -12.73 -5.91
N ARG A 24 3.91 -11.72 -6.22
CA ARG A 24 4.71 -11.67 -7.44
C ARG A 24 5.92 -12.59 -7.31
N LYS A 25 6.22 -13.29 -8.40
CA LYS A 25 7.45 -14.07 -8.54
C LYS A 25 8.54 -13.21 -9.18
N ASN A 26 9.79 -13.53 -8.89
CA ASN A 26 10.93 -12.80 -9.41
C ASN A 26 10.89 -11.29 -9.09
N VAL A 27 10.37 -10.95 -7.92
CA VAL A 27 10.35 -9.59 -7.39
C VAL A 27 11.00 -9.60 -6.02
N MET A 28 11.96 -8.71 -5.80
CA MET A 28 12.50 -8.38 -4.48
C MET A 28 11.84 -7.09 -3.99
N ILE A 29 11.29 -7.10 -2.79
CA ILE A 29 10.60 -5.96 -2.19
C ILE A 29 11.52 -5.33 -1.15
N SER A 30 12.10 -4.18 -1.50
CA SER A 30 12.91 -3.35 -0.60
C SER A 30 11.97 -2.47 0.23
N GLY A 31 11.78 -2.85 1.48
CA GLY A 31 10.89 -2.16 2.42
C GLY A 31 11.55 -1.04 3.20
N ASP A 32 10.74 -0.27 3.88
CA ASP A 32 11.13 0.84 4.74
C ASP A 32 10.40 0.78 6.08
N ILE A 33 10.57 1.79 6.94
CA ILE A 33 10.04 1.81 8.30
C ILE A 33 8.85 2.75 8.41
N GLY A 34 7.73 2.20 8.86
CA GLY A 34 6.44 2.84 9.05
C GLY A 34 5.34 1.80 9.28
N CYS A 35 4.06 2.19 9.29
CA CYS A 35 2.94 1.25 9.36
C CYS A 35 3.03 0.15 8.30
N TYR A 36 3.52 0.48 7.14
CA TYR A 36 3.68 -0.42 6.00
C TYR A 36 4.74 -1.51 6.23
N THR A 37 5.67 -1.36 7.18
CA THR A 37 6.59 -2.45 7.57
C THR A 37 5.81 -3.67 8.04
N LEU A 38 4.59 -3.50 8.55
CA LEU A 38 3.69 -4.59 8.92
C LEU A 38 3.25 -5.45 7.72
N GLY A 39 3.47 -4.98 6.49
CA GLY A 39 3.32 -5.77 5.27
C GLY A 39 4.32 -6.93 5.16
N SER A 40 5.40 -6.94 5.94
CA SER A 40 6.33 -8.06 6.05
C SER A 40 5.73 -9.28 6.76
N ALA A 41 4.72 -9.07 7.60
CA ALA A 41 4.10 -10.12 8.39
C ALA A 41 3.14 -10.98 7.56
N LYS A 42 2.97 -12.25 7.97
CA LYS A 42 1.93 -13.13 7.42
C LYS A 42 0.53 -12.55 7.68
N PRO A 43 -0.43 -12.77 6.79
CA PRO A 43 -0.39 -13.61 5.58
C PRO A 43 0.10 -12.87 4.32
N VAL A 44 0.40 -11.58 4.42
CA VAL A 44 0.76 -10.73 3.27
C VAL A 44 2.19 -11.01 2.81
N ASN A 45 3.14 -11.01 3.73
CA ASN A 45 4.54 -11.40 3.51
C ASN A 45 5.19 -10.66 2.32
N ALA A 46 5.02 -9.33 2.27
CA ALA A 46 5.34 -8.49 1.11
C ALA A 46 6.53 -7.55 1.37
N MET A 47 7.56 -8.02 2.08
CA MET A 47 8.85 -7.33 2.21
C MET A 47 9.97 -8.34 2.42
N ASP A 48 11.06 -8.18 1.68
CA ASP A 48 12.26 -9.03 1.77
C ASP A 48 13.33 -8.40 2.67
N SER A 49 13.30 -7.09 2.82
CA SER A 49 14.32 -6.36 3.59
C SER A 49 13.78 -5.06 4.16
N THR A 50 14.33 -4.62 5.28
CA THR A 50 14.08 -3.34 5.92
C THR A 50 15.35 -2.94 6.70
N VAL A 51 15.87 -1.74 6.48
CA VAL A 51 17.12 -1.27 7.12
C VAL A 51 16.84 -0.10 8.06
N CYS A 52 16.57 1.08 7.51
CA CYS A 52 16.25 2.29 8.28
C CYS A 52 15.33 3.20 7.46
N MET A 53 14.76 4.22 8.11
CA MET A 53 13.84 5.16 7.44
C MET A 53 14.51 5.84 6.26
N GLY A 54 13.88 5.73 5.07
CA GLY A 54 14.33 6.31 3.80
C GLY A 54 15.34 5.49 3.03
N ALA A 55 15.79 4.33 3.54
CA ALA A 55 16.81 3.52 2.89
C ALA A 55 16.27 2.64 1.74
N SER A 56 14.96 2.41 1.66
CA SER A 56 14.37 1.44 0.73
C SER A 56 14.73 1.72 -0.74
N LEU A 57 14.65 2.99 -1.16
CA LEU A 57 14.93 3.39 -2.53
C LEU A 57 16.40 3.19 -2.90
N SER A 58 17.34 3.63 -2.05
CA SER A 58 18.78 3.47 -2.28
C SER A 58 19.20 2.00 -2.26
N MET A 59 18.67 1.22 -1.29
CA MET A 59 18.96 -0.20 -1.21
C MET A 59 18.38 -0.95 -2.41
N GLY A 60 17.14 -0.65 -2.79
CA GLY A 60 16.51 -1.23 -3.96
C GLY A 60 17.23 -0.89 -5.26
N HIS A 61 17.71 0.35 -5.41
CA HIS A 61 18.55 0.75 -6.54
C HIS A 61 19.84 -0.09 -6.58
N GLY A 62 20.54 -0.23 -5.46
CA GLY A 62 21.75 -1.04 -5.39
C GLY A 62 21.49 -2.51 -5.73
N ALA A 63 20.43 -3.10 -5.17
CA ALA A 63 20.03 -4.47 -5.47
C ALA A 63 19.68 -4.66 -6.96
N GLN A 64 18.92 -3.74 -7.55
CA GLN A 64 18.58 -3.81 -8.97
C GLN A 64 19.81 -3.74 -9.86
N THR A 65 20.79 -2.90 -9.51
CA THR A 65 22.05 -2.80 -10.22
C THR A 65 22.79 -4.14 -10.21
N VAL A 66 22.86 -4.81 -9.06
CA VAL A 66 23.50 -6.13 -8.94
C VAL A 66 22.73 -7.19 -9.74
N PHE A 67 21.41 -7.19 -9.68
CA PHE A 67 20.60 -8.13 -10.47
C PHE A 67 20.78 -7.91 -11.98
N ASN A 68 20.85 -6.67 -12.44
CA ASN A 68 21.12 -6.37 -13.84
C ASN A 68 22.51 -6.86 -14.29
N GLN A 69 23.55 -6.64 -13.49
CA GLN A 69 24.90 -7.15 -13.77
C GLN A 69 24.95 -8.68 -13.82
N ALA A 70 24.21 -9.34 -12.91
CA ALA A 70 24.09 -10.80 -12.86
C ALA A 70 23.16 -11.37 -13.95
N LYS A 71 22.53 -10.54 -14.78
CA LYS A 71 21.50 -10.93 -15.76
C LYS A 71 20.37 -11.74 -15.11
N SER A 72 20.04 -11.42 -13.86
CA SER A 72 18.95 -12.03 -13.13
C SER A 72 17.60 -11.52 -13.63
N PRO A 73 16.56 -12.36 -13.70
CA PRO A 73 15.20 -11.93 -14.03
C PRO A 73 14.50 -11.19 -12.88
N VAL A 74 15.16 -11.05 -11.71
CA VAL A 74 14.56 -10.42 -10.54
C VAL A 74 14.47 -8.90 -10.74
N ARG A 75 13.27 -8.37 -10.51
CA ARG A 75 12.99 -6.93 -10.49
C ARG A 75 12.84 -6.44 -9.06
N VAL A 76 13.29 -5.22 -8.80
CA VAL A 76 13.17 -4.64 -7.46
C VAL A 76 12.02 -3.65 -7.42
N VAL A 77 11.17 -3.81 -6.40
CA VAL A 77 10.15 -2.84 -6.01
C VAL A 77 10.54 -2.27 -4.65
N SER A 78 10.82 -0.97 -4.61
CA SER A 78 11.14 -0.26 -3.37
C SER A 78 9.88 0.42 -2.84
N VAL A 79 9.58 0.29 -1.55
CA VAL A 79 8.37 0.88 -0.94
C VAL A 79 8.71 1.72 0.28
N LEU A 80 8.08 2.91 0.38
CA LEU A 80 8.14 3.78 1.55
C LEU A 80 6.85 4.60 1.66
N GLY A 81 6.58 5.13 2.85
CA GLY A 81 5.43 6.02 3.07
C GLY A 81 5.70 7.46 2.65
N ASP A 82 4.63 8.24 2.47
CA ASP A 82 4.66 9.66 2.13
C ASP A 82 5.50 10.49 3.10
N SER A 83 5.30 10.34 4.40
CA SER A 83 6.09 11.04 5.42
C SER A 83 7.57 10.68 5.33
N THR A 84 7.92 9.41 5.21
CA THR A 84 9.31 8.97 5.05
C THR A 84 9.91 9.49 3.74
N PHE A 85 9.12 9.57 2.68
CA PHE A 85 9.55 10.16 1.40
C PHE A 85 9.97 11.62 1.58
N PHE A 86 9.13 12.45 2.19
CA PHE A 86 9.45 13.86 2.45
C PHE A 86 10.62 14.04 3.41
N HIS A 87 10.72 13.18 4.41
CA HIS A 87 11.77 13.25 5.44
C HIS A 87 13.16 12.88 4.88
N SER A 88 13.27 11.78 4.11
CA SER A 88 14.57 11.20 3.73
C SER A 88 14.57 10.46 2.38
N GLY A 89 13.43 10.25 1.74
CA GLY A 89 13.32 9.50 0.50
C GLY A 89 13.62 10.29 -0.77
N MET A 90 13.45 11.63 -0.75
CA MET A 90 13.57 12.48 -1.96
C MET A 90 14.96 12.39 -2.60
N THR A 91 16.02 12.47 -1.80
CA THR A 91 17.42 12.40 -2.30
C THR A 91 17.69 11.02 -2.91
N SER A 92 17.17 9.96 -2.31
CA SER A 92 17.29 8.59 -2.84
C SER A 92 16.52 8.44 -4.16
N LEU A 93 15.31 9.01 -4.27
CA LEU A 93 14.53 8.96 -5.51
C LEU A 93 15.24 9.71 -6.65
N LEU A 94 15.79 10.89 -6.37
CA LEU A 94 16.58 11.64 -7.34
C LEU A 94 17.80 10.82 -7.82
N ASN A 95 18.48 10.12 -6.92
CA ASN A 95 19.60 9.26 -7.26
C ASN A 95 19.19 8.07 -8.14
N VAL A 96 18.04 7.47 -7.91
CA VAL A 96 17.46 6.40 -8.76
C VAL A 96 17.27 6.90 -10.20
N SER A 97 16.70 8.08 -10.38
CA SER A 97 16.50 8.70 -11.69
C SER A 97 17.85 9.05 -12.36
N TYR A 98 18.71 9.73 -11.63
CA TYR A 98 20.03 10.14 -12.12
C TYR A 98 20.87 8.97 -12.66
N ASN A 99 20.84 7.83 -11.95
CA ASN A 99 21.57 6.63 -12.33
C ASN A 99 20.75 5.67 -13.24
N LYS A 100 19.57 6.09 -13.69
CA LYS A 100 18.71 5.33 -14.62
C LYS A 100 18.43 3.90 -14.16
N SER A 101 18.19 3.73 -12.86
CA SER A 101 17.82 2.42 -12.32
C SER A 101 16.43 2.00 -12.81
N ASN A 102 16.32 0.84 -13.40
CA ASN A 102 15.02 0.31 -13.85
C ASN A 102 14.17 -0.30 -12.72
N SER A 103 14.43 0.05 -11.45
CA SER A 103 13.59 -0.33 -10.32
C SER A 103 12.22 0.39 -10.35
N VAL A 104 11.22 -0.27 -9.78
CA VAL A 104 9.91 0.34 -9.51
C VAL A 104 9.92 0.93 -8.11
N ASN A 105 9.58 2.20 -7.97
CA ASN A 105 9.60 2.92 -6.69
C ASN A 105 8.18 3.28 -6.30
N VAL A 106 7.76 2.92 -5.08
CA VAL A 106 6.38 3.07 -4.64
C VAL A 106 6.31 3.98 -3.43
N ILE A 107 5.56 5.07 -3.56
CA ILE A 107 5.25 5.97 -2.46
C ILE A 107 3.84 5.65 -1.97
N LEU A 108 3.75 5.16 -0.74
CA LEU A 108 2.49 4.80 -0.09
C LEU A 108 1.91 6.05 0.59
N ASP A 109 1.12 6.81 -0.18
CA ASP A 109 0.52 8.08 0.25
C ASP A 109 -0.79 7.84 1.01
N ASN A 110 -0.73 7.92 2.33
CA ASN A 110 -1.90 7.84 3.20
C ASN A 110 -2.27 9.20 3.83
N ARG A 111 -1.69 10.27 3.36
CA ARG A 111 -1.97 11.66 3.75
C ARG A 111 -1.68 11.97 5.23
N ILE A 112 -0.84 11.18 5.92
CA ILE A 112 -0.53 11.40 7.34
C ILE A 112 0.68 10.59 7.80
N THR A 113 1.40 11.03 8.82
CA THR A 113 2.42 10.26 9.52
C THR A 113 1.75 9.35 10.55
N GLY A 114 1.23 8.18 10.11
CA GLY A 114 0.29 7.39 10.90
C GLY A 114 0.87 6.71 12.14
N MET A 115 2.02 6.02 12.03
CA MET A 115 2.55 5.14 13.07
C MET A 115 2.86 5.86 14.39
N THR A 116 3.30 7.09 14.34
CA THR A 116 3.79 7.85 15.50
C THR A 116 2.72 8.76 16.13
N GLY A 117 1.48 8.68 15.69
CA GLY A 117 0.36 9.41 16.30
C GLY A 117 -0.33 10.41 15.37
N HIS A 118 -0.29 10.18 14.07
CA HIS A 118 -1.00 10.98 13.07
C HIS A 118 -0.53 12.44 12.97
N GLN A 119 0.79 12.65 12.93
CA GLN A 119 1.37 13.95 12.69
C GLN A 119 1.16 14.38 11.23
N GLU A 120 0.99 15.69 11.03
CA GLU A 120 0.94 16.29 9.70
C GLU A 120 2.29 16.13 8.98
N ASN A 121 2.26 16.12 7.65
CA ASN A 121 3.44 16.10 6.78
C ASN A 121 3.21 17.00 5.56
N PRO A 122 4.21 17.29 4.73
CA PRO A 122 4.06 18.19 3.58
C PRO A 122 2.99 17.79 2.55
N GLY A 123 2.50 16.55 2.58
CA GLY A 123 1.41 16.06 1.72
C GLY A 123 0.02 16.19 2.35
N SER A 124 -0.10 16.59 3.61
CA SER A 124 -1.38 16.63 4.33
C SER A 124 -2.16 17.94 4.18
N GLY A 125 -1.48 19.03 3.83
CA GLY A 125 -2.09 20.38 3.69
C GLY A 125 -2.11 21.21 4.96
N TYR A 126 -1.43 20.73 6.01
CA TYR A 126 -1.34 21.43 7.30
C TYR A 126 0.08 21.42 7.83
N THR A 127 0.43 22.48 8.57
CA THR A 127 1.68 22.53 9.35
C THR A 127 1.58 21.66 10.59
N ALA A 128 2.71 21.39 11.24
CA ALA A 128 2.72 20.67 12.51
C ALA A 128 1.91 21.35 13.62
N MET A 129 1.63 22.65 13.49
CA MET A 129 0.81 23.44 14.42
C MET A 129 -0.67 23.51 14.00
N GLY A 130 -1.05 22.85 12.90
CA GLY A 130 -2.43 22.80 12.40
C GLY A 130 -2.85 23.98 11.54
N GLU A 131 -1.93 24.83 11.11
CA GLU A 131 -2.20 25.93 10.18
C GLU A 131 -2.28 25.37 8.74
N SER A 132 -3.13 25.96 7.90
CA SER A 132 -3.22 25.59 6.48
C SER A 132 -1.89 25.82 5.78
N ALA A 133 -1.44 24.84 5.01
CA ALA A 133 -0.18 24.85 4.30
C ALA A 133 -0.35 24.35 2.85
N TYR A 134 0.66 24.60 2.02
CA TYR A 134 0.71 24.05 0.67
C TYR A 134 0.82 22.51 0.71
N ILE A 135 0.02 21.85 -0.13
CA ILE A 135 0.11 20.40 -0.33
C ILE A 135 1.16 20.13 -1.39
N VAL A 136 2.21 19.41 -1.03
CA VAL A 136 3.23 19.00 -1.99
C VAL A 136 2.69 17.86 -2.86
N ASP A 137 2.68 18.08 -4.17
CA ASP A 137 2.26 17.07 -5.13
C ASP A 137 3.41 16.07 -5.41
N LEU A 138 3.25 14.85 -4.93
CA LEU A 138 4.22 13.76 -5.07
C LEU A 138 4.47 13.39 -6.54
N GLU A 139 3.45 13.46 -7.40
CA GLU A 139 3.59 13.16 -8.82
C GLU A 139 4.44 14.23 -9.51
N GLN A 140 4.18 15.51 -9.20
CA GLN A 140 4.95 16.61 -9.74
C GLN A 140 6.41 16.56 -9.25
N VAL A 141 6.65 16.21 -7.99
CA VAL A 141 8.02 16.01 -7.46
C VAL A 141 8.74 14.90 -8.22
N ALA A 142 8.11 13.74 -8.43
CA ALA A 142 8.71 12.64 -9.16
C ALA A 142 9.04 13.04 -10.61
N ARG A 143 8.13 13.73 -11.29
CA ARG A 143 8.37 14.25 -12.65
C ARG A 143 9.49 15.28 -12.70
N THR A 144 9.59 16.15 -11.69
CA THR A 144 10.69 17.14 -11.57
C THR A 144 12.04 16.45 -11.40
N PHE A 145 12.08 15.27 -10.76
CA PHE A 145 13.29 14.44 -10.68
C PHE A 145 13.61 13.66 -11.97
N GLY A 146 12.81 13.83 -13.03
CA GLY A 146 13.08 13.26 -14.34
C GLY A 146 12.40 11.91 -14.62
N PHE A 147 11.51 11.45 -13.77
CA PHE A 147 10.73 10.23 -14.04
C PHE A 147 9.68 10.48 -15.13
N LYS A 148 9.72 9.68 -16.19
CA LYS A 148 8.73 9.69 -17.27
C LYS A 148 7.50 8.86 -16.88
N HIS A 149 7.72 7.74 -16.21
CA HIS A 149 6.71 6.77 -15.81
C HIS A 149 6.31 7.02 -14.35
N VAL A 150 5.28 7.82 -14.17
CA VAL A 150 4.70 8.16 -12.86
C VAL A 150 3.20 7.96 -12.93
N ARG A 151 2.64 7.18 -11.99
CA ARG A 151 1.21 6.92 -11.92
C ARG A 151 0.70 6.93 -10.48
N THR A 152 -0.39 7.65 -10.26
CA THR A 152 -1.15 7.59 -9.01
C THR A 152 -2.28 6.57 -9.18
N VAL A 153 -2.44 5.68 -8.19
CA VAL A 153 -3.42 4.60 -8.19
C VAL A 153 -4.18 4.55 -6.87
N ASP A 154 -5.44 4.10 -6.93
CA ASP A 154 -6.19 3.72 -5.75
C ASP A 154 -5.71 2.34 -5.25
N PRO A 155 -5.08 2.24 -4.07
CA PRO A 155 -4.61 0.96 -3.53
C PRO A 155 -5.74 -0.01 -3.16
N ASN A 156 -6.98 0.44 -3.09
CA ASN A 156 -8.15 -0.41 -2.86
C ASN A 156 -8.73 -0.97 -4.17
N ASP A 157 -8.35 -0.45 -5.33
CA ASP A 157 -8.64 -1.06 -6.63
C ASP A 157 -7.55 -2.08 -7.00
N ILE A 158 -7.83 -3.35 -6.71
CA ILE A 158 -6.89 -4.47 -6.94
C ILE A 158 -6.53 -4.61 -8.42
N SER A 159 -7.47 -4.33 -9.34
CA SER A 159 -7.22 -4.44 -10.77
C SER A 159 -6.28 -3.36 -11.24
N GLN A 160 -6.50 -2.11 -10.83
CA GLN A 160 -5.65 -0.97 -11.17
C GLN A 160 -4.21 -1.17 -10.63
N VAL A 161 -4.08 -1.65 -9.37
CA VAL A 161 -2.77 -1.96 -8.77
C VAL A 161 -2.06 -3.04 -9.57
N ARG A 162 -2.77 -4.13 -9.93
CA ARG A 162 -2.22 -5.25 -10.68
C ARG A 162 -1.72 -4.83 -12.06
N GLU A 163 -2.55 -4.15 -12.82
CA GLU A 163 -2.23 -3.68 -14.17
C GLU A 163 -1.04 -2.72 -14.15
N THR A 164 -1.00 -1.79 -13.19
CA THR A 164 0.11 -0.85 -13.05
C THR A 164 1.41 -1.55 -12.67
N LEU A 165 1.35 -2.54 -11.77
CA LEU A 165 2.53 -3.34 -11.42
C LEU A 165 3.02 -4.17 -12.61
N ASP A 166 2.12 -4.79 -13.40
CA ASP A 166 2.47 -5.57 -14.58
C ASP A 166 3.18 -4.70 -15.63
N GLU A 167 2.63 -3.52 -15.91
CA GLU A 167 3.21 -2.57 -16.84
C GLU A 167 4.58 -2.07 -16.36
N PHE A 168 4.68 -1.60 -15.11
CA PHE A 168 5.90 -0.96 -14.61
C PHE A 168 7.04 -1.95 -14.35
N LEU A 169 6.73 -3.18 -13.98
CA LEU A 169 7.74 -4.24 -13.87
C LEU A 169 8.31 -4.67 -15.25
N ALA A 170 7.59 -4.44 -16.32
CA ALA A 170 8.06 -4.72 -17.68
C ALA A 170 8.93 -3.61 -18.29
N LEU A 171 8.93 -2.39 -17.69
CA LEU A 171 9.72 -1.26 -18.18
C LEU A 171 11.21 -1.47 -17.91
N ASP A 172 12.05 -1.05 -18.84
CA ASP A 172 13.51 -0.95 -18.63
C ASP A 172 13.95 0.49 -18.29
N GLU A 173 13.06 1.25 -17.70
CA GLU A 173 13.27 2.62 -17.23
C GLU A 173 12.80 2.76 -15.77
N PRO A 174 13.36 3.74 -15.01
CA PRO A 174 12.90 4.01 -13.65
C PRO A 174 11.44 4.48 -13.64
N SER A 175 10.67 3.99 -12.68
CA SER A 175 9.26 4.30 -12.57
C SER A 175 8.83 4.58 -11.13
N VAL A 176 7.73 5.35 -10.98
CA VAL A 176 7.15 5.69 -9.67
C VAL A 176 5.66 5.38 -9.66
N ILE A 177 5.23 4.61 -8.68
CA ILE A 177 3.82 4.40 -8.36
C ILE A 177 3.50 5.16 -7.07
N ILE A 178 2.44 5.94 -7.06
CA ILE A 178 1.92 6.60 -5.85
C ILE A 178 0.60 5.92 -5.52
N THR A 179 0.55 5.16 -4.43
CA THR A 179 -0.73 4.60 -3.97
C THR A 179 -1.40 5.60 -3.04
N ARG A 180 -2.47 6.24 -3.48
CA ARG A 180 -3.09 7.34 -2.75
C ARG A 180 -4.47 6.99 -2.22
N TRP A 181 -4.58 6.94 -0.89
CA TRP A 181 -5.85 6.80 -0.17
C TRP A 181 -5.65 7.15 1.31
N PRO A 182 -6.52 7.93 1.94
CA PRO A 182 -6.30 8.41 3.31
C PRO A 182 -6.23 7.26 4.32
N CYS A 183 -5.42 7.47 5.37
CA CYS A 183 -5.34 6.51 6.47
C CYS A 183 -6.73 6.28 7.11
N ALA A 184 -7.07 5.01 7.34
CA ALA A 184 -8.34 4.59 7.91
C ALA A 184 -8.63 5.16 9.32
N LEU A 185 -7.59 5.62 10.02
CA LEU A 185 -7.69 6.19 11.37
C LEU A 185 -7.48 7.71 11.36
N LYS A 186 -7.27 8.32 10.19
CA LYS A 186 -7.12 9.77 10.06
C LYS A 186 -8.48 10.46 10.26
N LYS A 187 -8.49 11.56 10.99
CA LYS A 187 -9.61 12.49 10.96
C LYS A 187 -9.55 13.27 9.64
N PHE A 188 -10.53 13.10 8.78
CA PHE A 188 -10.55 13.73 7.46
C PHE A 188 -10.68 15.25 7.55
N SER A 189 -9.80 15.95 6.84
CA SER A 189 -9.89 17.38 6.58
C SER A 189 -11.02 17.69 5.59
N LYS A 190 -11.22 18.97 5.26
CA LYS A 190 -12.18 19.37 4.21
C LYS A 190 -11.72 18.89 2.83
N GLU A 191 -10.42 18.97 2.58
CA GLU A 191 -9.76 18.55 1.35
C GLU A 191 -9.86 17.02 1.18
N ASP A 192 -9.57 16.24 2.23
CA ASP A 192 -9.75 14.79 2.22
C ASP A 192 -11.19 14.40 1.88
N LYS A 193 -12.18 15.08 2.47
CA LYS A 193 -13.60 14.80 2.21
C LYS A 193 -14.01 15.16 0.79
N ALA A 194 -13.41 16.17 0.19
CA ALA A 194 -13.67 16.54 -1.20
C ALA A 194 -13.05 15.53 -2.18
N GLU A 195 -11.80 15.12 -1.94
CA GLU A 195 -11.07 14.19 -2.79
C GLU A 195 -11.54 12.73 -2.61
N PHE A 196 -11.85 12.34 -1.37
CA PHE A 196 -12.19 10.95 -1.00
C PHE A 196 -13.59 10.84 -0.40
N SER A 197 -14.59 11.45 -1.03
CA SER A 197 -15.98 11.52 -0.51
C SER A 197 -16.62 10.14 -0.25
N ALA A 198 -16.22 9.11 -1.00
CA ALA A 198 -16.70 7.75 -0.86
C ALA A 198 -15.84 6.86 0.07
N ALA A 199 -14.79 7.44 0.69
CA ALA A 199 -13.90 6.66 1.54
C ALA A 199 -14.61 6.19 2.81
N TYR A 200 -14.54 4.89 3.06
CA TYR A 200 -15.03 4.26 4.30
C TYR A 200 -16.53 4.44 4.59
N THR A 201 -17.34 4.61 3.56
CA THR A 201 -18.80 4.79 3.69
C THR A 201 -19.57 3.48 3.74
N ASP A 202 -19.08 2.46 3.02
CA ASP A 202 -19.77 1.18 2.86
C ASP A 202 -19.20 0.13 3.84
N LYS A 203 -20.06 -0.77 4.29
CA LYS A 203 -19.64 -1.95 5.04
C LYS A 203 -19.92 -3.21 4.22
N TYR A 204 -19.20 -4.26 4.55
CA TYR A 204 -19.33 -5.53 3.85
C TYR A 204 -19.80 -6.63 4.80
N ARG A 205 -20.52 -7.62 4.25
CA ARG A 205 -20.93 -8.85 4.92
C ARG A 205 -20.59 -10.06 4.07
N VAL A 206 -20.60 -11.22 4.67
CA VAL A 206 -20.48 -12.48 3.93
C VAL A 206 -21.89 -13.00 3.60
N ASP A 207 -22.12 -13.25 2.33
CA ASP A 207 -23.27 -14.00 1.84
C ASP A 207 -23.02 -15.49 2.11
N ALA A 208 -23.84 -16.06 3.01
CA ALA A 208 -23.67 -17.43 3.49
C ALA A 208 -23.90 -18.47 2.38
N ASP A 209 -24.78 -18.18 1.43
CA ASP A 209 -25.14 -19.10 0.36
C ASP A 209 -24.06 -19.17 -0.74
N LYS A 210 -23.30 -18.08 -0.91
CA LYS A 210 -22.19 -17.99 -1.87
C LYS A 210 -20.86 -18.43 -1.28
N CYS A 211 -20.69 -18.38 0.04
CA CYS A 211 -19.41 -18.65 0.68
C CYS A 211 -19.11 -20.15 0.74
N ILE A 212 -18.10 -20.59 0.00
CA ILE A 212 -17.63 -21.99 -0.04
C ILE A 212 -16.54 -22.31 1.00
N GLY A 213 -16.24 -21.43 1.93
CA GLY A 213 -15.23 -21.67 2.97
C GLY A 213 -13.77 -21.77 2.49
N CYS A 214 -13.44 -21.30 1.30
CA CYS A 214 -12.11 -21.46 0.66
C CYS A 214 -10.98 -20.66 1.31
N LYS A 215 -11.26 -19.76 2.24
CA LYS A 215 -10.29 -18.92 2.99
C LYS A 215 -9.43 -17.97 2.13
N VAL A 216 -9.72 -17.77 0.85
CA VAL A 216 -8.92 -16.88 -0.02
C VAL A 216 -8.94 -15.44 0.52
N CYS A 217 -10.09 -14.96 1.02
CA CYS A 217 -10.21 -13.64 1.63
C CYS A 217 -9.30 -13.43 2.86
N MET A 218 -8.97 -14.49 3.60
CA MET A 218 -8.06 -14.42 4.76
C MET A 218 -6.63 -13.99 4.35
N ARG A 219 -6.24 -14.20 3.08
CA ARG A 219 -4.93 -13.79 2.56
C ARG A 219 -4.75 -12.26 2.55
N ALA A 220 -5.83 -11.50 2.63
CA ALA A 220 -5.75 -10.05 2.82
C ALA A 220 -5.20 -9.66 4.20
N GLY A 221 -5.22 -10.55 5.18
CA GLY A 221 -4.75 -10.29 6.54
C GLY A 221 -5.51 -9.19 7.28
N CYS A 222 -6.77 -8.93 6.93
CA CYS A 222 -7.59 -7.91 7.57
C CYS A 222 -8.09 -8.36 8.94
N PRO A 223 -7.91 -7.57 10.02
CA PRO A 223 -8.38 -7.95 11.36
C PRO A 223 -9.92 -8.01 11.47
N ALA A 224 -10.65 -7.35 10.57
CA ALA A 224 -12.11 -7.46 10.48
C ALA A 224 -12.58 -8.79 9.86
N LEU A 225 -11.66 -9.63 9.35
CA LEU A 225 -11.99 -10.93 8.77
C LEU A 225 -11.59 -12.07 9.72
N SER A 226 -12.50 -12.97 9.92
CA SER A 226 -12.29 -14.21 10.66
C SER A 226 -12.89 -15.41 9.92
N TYR A 227 -12.57 -16.61 10.36
CA TYR A 227 -13.15 -17.84 9.85
C TYR A 227 -13.88 -18.58 10.96
N ASP A 228 -15.17 -18.76 10.77
CA ASP A 228 -15.99 -19.60 11.65
C ASP A 228 -15.82 -21.06 11.22
N ALA A 229 -15.13 -21.83 12.04
CA ALA A 229 -14.87 -23.25 11.77
C ALA A 229 -16.14 -24.10 11.90
N ALA A 230 -17.06 -23.74 12.77
CA ALA A 230 -18.31 -24.47 12.98
C ALA A 230 -19.27 -24.27 11.79
N ALA A 231 -19.35 -23.02 11.31
CA ALA A 231 -20.17 -22.68 10.14
C ALA A 231 -19.46 -22.93 8.80
N GLY A 232 -18.15 -23.26 8.82
CA GLY A 232 -17.36 -23.53 7.62
C GLY A 232 -17.19 -22.34 6.67
N ARG A 233 -17.27 -21.10 7.15
CA ARG A 233 -17.30 -19.89 6.31
C ARG A 233 -16.54 -18.71 6.91
N ALA A 234 -16.25 -17.73 6.05
CA ALA A 234 -15.68 -16.45 6.47
C ALA A 234 -16.74 -15.61 7.19
N VAL A 235 -16.27 -14.74 8.10
CA VAL A 235 -17.10 -13.77 8.81
C VAL A 235 -16.41 -12.40 8.73
N VAL A 236 -17.19 -11.35 8.46
CA VAL A 236 -16.77 -9.96 8.56
C VAL A 236 -17.29 -9.37 9.85
N ASP A 237 -16.39 -8.89 10.70
CA ASP A 237 -16.78 -8.10 11.87
C ASP A 237 -17.21 -6.70 11.42
N ARG A 238 -18.50 -6.43 11.47
CA ARG A 238 -19.11 -5.17 11.04
C ARG A 238 -18.66 -3.97 11.88
N THR A 239 -18.24 -4.20 13.11
CA THR A 239 -17.76 -3.11 13.99
C THR A 239 -16.39 -2.62 13.57
N GLN A 240 -15.57 -3.49 13.00
CA GLN A 240 -14.22 -3.20 12.53
C GLN A 240 -14.15 -2.90 11.02
N CYS A 241 -15.11 -3.40 10.22
CA CYS A 241 -15.10 -3.20 8.77
C CYS A 241 -15.26 -1.72 8.42
N LEU A 242 -14.36 -1.19 7.59
CA LEU A 242 -14.38 0.19 7.10
C LEU A 242 -14.70 0.29 5.59
N GLY A 243 -15.00 -0.81 4.92
CA GLY A 243 -15.52 -0.78 3.56
C GLY A 243 -14.48 -0.58 2.44
N CYS A 244 -13.21 -0.93 2.65
CA CYS A 244 -12.17 -0.80 1.62
C CYS A 244 -12.30 -1.77 0.42
N SER A 245 -13.28 -2.66 0.40
CA SER A 245 -13.59 -3.63 -0.66
C SER A 245 -12.53 -4.70 -0.98
N VAL A 246 -11.29 -4.60 -0.53
CA VAL A 246 -10.19 -5.52 -0.88
C VAL A 246 -10.59 -7.00 -0.75
N CYS A 247 -11.21 -7.38 0.37
CA CYS A 247 -11.64 -8.77 0.59
C CYS A 247 -12.77 -9.22 -0.36
N ALA A 248 -13.62 -8.30 -0.80
CA ALA A 248 -14.69 -8.57 -1.77
C ALA A 248 -14.10 -8.85 -3.15
N GLN A 249 -13.16 -8.01 -3.61
CA GLN A 249 -12.51 -8.14 -4.92
C GLN A 249 -11.69 -9.43 -5.06
N ILE A 250 -11.08 -9.90 -3.97
CA ILE A 250 -10.28 -11.13 -4.00
C ILE A 250 -11.12 -12.39 -3.78
N CYS A 251 -12.42 -12.27 -3.49
CA CYS A 251 -13.31 -13.42 -3.27
C CYS A 251 -13.67 -14.08 -4.61
N PRO A 252 -13.23 -15.32 -4.89
CA PRO A 252 -13.47 -15.96 -6.19
C PRO A 252 -14.93 -16.30 -6.45
N LYS A 253 -15.78 -16.22 -5.43
CA LYS A 253 -17.23 -16.51 -5.50
C LYS A 253 -18.11 -15.28 -5.34
N GLY A 254 -17.53 -14.09 -5.19
CA GLY A 254 -18.30 -12.88 -4.91
C GLY A 254 -19.18 -12.98 -3.66
N ALA A 255 -18.71 -13.76 -2.67
CA ALA A 255 -19.47 -14.01 -1.44
C ALA A 255 -19.34 -12.89 -0.40
N ILE A 256 -18.49 -11.89 -0.63
CA ILE A 256 -18.37 -10.72 0.24
C ILE A 256 -19.00 -9.55 -0.51
N VAL A 257 -20.13 -9.11 0.01
CA VAL A 257 -21.02 -8.13 -0.64
C VAL A 257 -21.21 -6.90 0.24
N LYS A 258 -21.57 -5.76 -0.35
CA LYS A 258 -21.95 -4.57 0.41
C LYS A 258 -23.19 -4.83 1.25
N GLU A 259 -23.30 -4.15 2.39
CA GLU A 259 -24.54 -4.15 3.15
C GLU A 259 -25.61 -3.37 2.39
N GLY A 260 -26.79 -3.99 2.23
CA GLY A 260 -27.90 -3.42 1.48
C GLY A 260 -28.04 -3.93 0.05
N GLU A 261 -27.08 -4.75 -0.42
CA GLU A 261 -27.18 -5.52 -1.66
C GLU A 261 -27.65 -6.96 -1.43
#